data_dfd9b80da3f7f6db65d4d14f6b4d70bf
#
_entry.id   dfd9b80da3f7f6db65d4d14f6b4d70bf
#
_cell.length_a   1.000
_cell.length_b   1.000
_cell.length_c   1.000
_cell.angle_alpha   90.00
_cell.angle_beta   90.00
_cell.angle_gamma   90.00
#
_symmetry.space_group_name_H-M   'P 1'
#
loop_
_entity.id
_entity.type
_entity.pdbx_description
1 polymer ?
#
loop_
_entity_poly.entity_id
_entity_poly.type
_entity_poly.pdbx_seq_one_letter_code
_entity_poly.pdbx_strand_id
1 'polypeptide(L)'
;MPVQHRSLWLLQHFGIKVSENEMISIMVHDGLYDEANTQYYKHYNSDRNFKTNMPLVLHQADLMASKIEGEINKVGGEVKKAASSTHKKKSLDTATANKSVEDIFSGLFKEEK
;
A
#
# COMPACT_ATOMS: atom_id res chain seq x y z
N MET A 1 -15.90 -13.21 6.87
CA MET A 1 -16.15 -11.78 7.23
C MET A 1 -15.20 -10.91 6.40
N PRO A 2 -15.71 -9.90 5.72
CA PRO A 2 -14.89 -8.95 4.99
C PRO A 2 -13.86 -8.26 5.89
N VAL A 3 -12.71 -7.87 5.33
CA VAL A 3 -11.60 -7.27 6.11
C VAL A 3 -12.05 -5.99 6.81
N GLN A 4 -12.85 -5.17 6.14
CA GLN A 4 -13.38 -3.91 6.66
C GLN A 4 -14.23 -4.14 7.92
N HIS A 5 -15.10 -5.15 7.90
CA HIS A 5 -15.93 -5.49 9.06
C HIS A 5 -15.10 -6.03 10.23
N ARG A 6 -14.04 -6.78 9.93
CA ARG A 6 -13.11 -7.28 10.96
C ARG A 6 -12.34 -6.12 11.61
N SER A 7 -11.91 -5.15 10.84
CA SER A 7 -11.25 -3.95 11.34
C SER A 7 -12.16 -3.16 12.30
N LEU A 8 -13.42 -2.96 11.93
CA LEU A 8 -14.39 -2.30 12.77
C LEU A 8 -14.68 -3.09 14.05
N TRP A 9 -14.78 -4.41 13.96
CA TRP A 9 -14.96 -5.27 15.12
C TRP A 9 -13.78 -5.17 16.08
N LEU A 10 -12.53 -5.16 15.57
CA LEU A 10 -11.33 -4.99 16.39
C LEU A 10 -11.30 -3.64 17.11
N LEU A 11 -11.63 -2.56 16.41
CA LEU A 11 -11.70 -1.23 17.02
C LEU A 11 -12.71 -1.21 18.18
N GLN A 12 -13.89 -1.80 17.97
CA GLN A 12 -14.90 -1.93 19.01
C GLN A 12 -14.44 -2.82 20.17
N HIS A 13 -13.79 -3.94 19.87
CA HIS A 13 -13.27 -4.88 20.86
C HIS A 13 -12.26 -4.22 21.81
N PHE A 14 -11.40 -3.37 21.29
CA PHE A 14 -10.42 -2.61 22.08
C PHE A 14 -10.97 -1.30 22.66
N GLY A 15 -12.26 -1.03 22.52
CA GLY A 15 -12.89 0.17 23.06
C GLY A 15 -12.47 1.47 22.38
N ILE A 16 -11.96 1.40 21.16
CA ILE A 16 -11.59 2.58 20.37
C ILE A 16 -12.86 3.20 19.80
N LYS A 17 -13.10 4.46 20.15
CA LYS A 17 -14.27 5.19 19.64
C LYS A 17 -14.02 5.62 18.21
N VAL A 18 -14.98 5.32 17.35
CA VAL A 18 -14.95 5.64 15.91
C VAL A 18 -16.18 6.49 15.60
N SER A 19 -16.00 7.61 14.93
CA SER A 19 -17.10 8.42 14.43
C SER A 19 -17.80 7.75 13.23
N GLU A 20 -19.04 8.17 12.94
CA GLU A 20 -19.78 7.65 11.79
C GLU A 20 -18.99 7.83 10.46
N ASN A 21 -18.34 8.98 10.28
CA ASN A 21 -17.57 9.28 9.08
C ASN A 21 -16.34 8.37 8.95
N GLU A 22 -15.65 8.10 10.06
CA GLU A 22 -14.51 7.17 10.09
C GLU A 22 -14.97 5.74 9.80
N MET A 23 -16.07 5.32 10.38
CA MET A 23 -16.67 4.00 10.15
C MET A 23 -17.01 3.81 8.67
N ILE A 24 -17.71 4.77 8.06
CA ILE A 24 -18.05 4.73 6.63
C ILE A 24 -16.78 4.71 5.79
N SER A 25 -15.78 5.51 6.13
CA SER A 25 -14.51 5.56 5.41
C SER A 25 -13.80 4.21 5.42
N ILE A 26 -13.76 3.53 6.55
CA ILE A 26 -13.19 2.18 6.68
C ILE A 26 -14.00 1.17 5.86
N MET A 27 -15.33 1.25 5.88
CA MET A 27 -16.19 0.33 5.15
C MET A 27 -16.02 0.42 3.63
N VAL A 28 -15.81 1.62 3.10
CA VAL A 28 -15.79 1.86 1.65
C VAL A 28 -14.40 2.15 1.08
N HIS A 29 -13.32 1.95 1.86
CA HIS A 29 -11.96 2.33 1.44
C HIS A 29 -11.48 1.58 0.18
N ASP A 30 -11.95 0.35 -0.06
CA ASP A 30 -11.66 -0.40 -1.29
C ASP A 30 -12.29 0.23 -2.54
N GLY A 31 -13.16 1.24 -2.36
CA GLY A 31 -13.78 1.96 -3.46
C GLY A 31 -14.58 1.03 -4.38
N LEU A 32 -14.47 1.26 -5.69
CA LEU A 32 -15.17 0.47 -6.71
C LEU A 32 -14.60 -0.93 -6.94
N TYR A 33 -13.48 -1.28 -6.29
CA TYR A 33 -12.95 -2.63 -6.32
C TYR A 33 -13.84 -3.62 -5.55
N ASP A 34 -14.61 -3.14 -4.58
CA ASP A 34 -15.66 -3.90 -3.93
C ASP A 34 -17.02 -3.53 -4.53
N GLU A 35 -17.69 -4.51 -5.12
CA GLU A 35 -18.99 -4.32 -5.77
C GLU A 35 -20.06 -3.80 -4.79
N ALA A 36 -19.98 -4.17 -3.51
CA ALA A 36 -20.88 -3.68 -2.47
C ALA A 36 -20.81 -2.16 -2.27
N ASN A 37 -19.68 -1.54 -2.61
CA ASN A 37 -19.48 -0.10 -2.49
C ASN A 37 -20.07 0.70 -3.66
N THR A 38 -20.47 0.04 -4.73
CA THR A 38 -21.01 0.68 -5.94
C THR A 38 -22.17 1.62 -5.63
N GLN A 39 -23.00 1.27 -4.68
CA GLN A 39 -24.15 2.07 -4.26
C GLN A 39 -23.76 3.43 -3.66
N TYR A 40 -22.59 3.55 -3.05
CA TYR A 40 -22.09 4.80 -2.46
C TYR A 40 -21.40 5.71 -3.50
N TYR A 41 -20.81 5.12 -4.53
CA TYR A 41 -20.03 5.85 -5.53
C TYR A 41 -20.83 6.20 -6.81
N LYS A 42 -21.80 5.38 -7.18
CA LYS A 42 -22.53 5.50 -8.46
C LYS A 42 -23.94 6.06 -8.33
N HIS A 43 -24.55 6.02 -7.15
CA HIS A 43 -25.91 6.47 -6.96
C HIS A 43 -25.97 7.83 -6.27
N TYR A 44 -26.58 8.79 -6.96
CA TYR A 44 -26.86 10.14 -6.43
C TYR A 44 -28.09 10.14 -5.50
N ASN A 45 -28.14 9.22 -4.56
CA ASN A 45 -29.20 9.21 -3.57
C ASN A 45 -28.72 9.99 -2.34
N SER A 46 -29.53 10.95 -1.85
CA SER A 46 -29.18 11.79 -0.69
C SER A 46 -28.82 10.99 0.56
N ASP A 47 -29.46 9.83 0.75
CA ASP A 47 -29.24 8.97 1.92
C ASP A 47 -27.94 8.16 1.88
N ARG A 48 -27.31 8.11 0.71
CA ARG A 48 -26.07 7.33 0.44
C ARG A 48 -24.88 8.20 0.04
N ASN A 49 -25.07 9.51 0.01
CA ASN A 49 -23.98 10.43 -0.25
C ASN A 49 -23.04 10.53 0.94
N PHE A 50 -21.75 10.61 0.64
CA PHE A 50 -20.75 10.87 1.66
C PHE A 50 -20.95 12.27 2.26
N LYS A 51 -21.05 12.33 3.57
CA LYS A 51 -21.14 13.61 4.31
C LYS A 51 -19.83 14.36 4.34
N THR A 52 -18.70 13.66 4.08
CA THR A 52 -17.34 14.21 4.09
C THR A 52 -16.52 13.62 2.95
N ASN A 53 -15.39 14.27 2.62
CA ASN A 53 -14.43 13.76 1.64
C ASN A 53 -13.50 12.66 2.21
N MET A 54 -13.61 12.35 3.49
CA MET A 54 -12.76 11.37 4.17
C MET A 54 -12.74 10.00 3.48
N PRO A 55 -13.87 9.41 3.06
CA PRO A 55 -13.85 8.13 2.34
C PRO A 55 -13.05 8.17 1.04
N LEU A 56 -13.14 9.28 0.31
CA LEU A 56 -12.41 9.47 -0.94
C LEU A 56 -10.91 9.60 -0.71
N VAL A 57 -10.52 10.38 0.29
CA VAL A 57 -9.11 10.57 0.67
C VAL A 57 -8.50 9.24 1.12
N LEU A 58 -9.20 8.48 1.96
CA LEU A 58 -8.74 7.19 2.45
C LEU A 58 -8.58 6.19 1.31
N HIS A 59 -9.54 6.11 0.39
CA HIS A 59 -9.47 5.25 -0.78
C HIS A 59 -8.26 5.59 -1.67
N GLN A 60 -8.02 6.87 -1.94
CA GLN A 60 -6.87 7.31 -2.73
C GLN A 60 -5.54 7.03 -2.04
N ALA A 61 -5.45 7.24 -0.74
CA ALA A 61 -4.26 6.96 0.05
C ALA A 61 -3.93 5.45 0.07
N ASP A 62 -4.93 4.60 0.24
CA ASP A 62 -4.79 3.14 0.22
C ASP A 62 -4.34 2.65 -1.16
N LEU A 63 -4.96 3.14 -2.22
CA LEU A 63 -4.58 2.82 -3.60
C LEU A 63 -3.12 3.21 -3.89
N MET A 64 -2.71 4.40 -3.47
CA MET A 64 -1.35 4.89 -3.65
C MET A 64 -0.35 4.03 -2.87
N ALA A 65 -0.63 3.73 -1.61
CA ALA A 65 0.20 2.87 -0.76
C ALA A 65 0.37 1.48 -1.38
N SER A 66 -0.72 0.86 -1.82
CA SER A 66 -0.72 -0.45 -2.46
C SER A 66 0.12 -0.48 -3.75
N LYS A 67 0.08 0.58 -4.55
CA LYS A 67 0.90 0.70 -5.76
C LYS A 67 2.39 0.82 -5.44
N ILE A 68 2.75 1.69 -4.50
CA ILE A 68 4.14 1.89 -4.05
C ILE A 68 4.70 0.59 -3.46
N GLU A 69 3.98 -0.07 -2.57
CA GLU A 69 4.39 -1.35 -1.98
C GLU A 69 4.54 -2.44 -3.05
N GLY A 70 3.64 -2.49 -4.02
CA GLY A 70 3.71 -3.42 -5.13
C GLY A 70 4.98 -3.24 -5.97
N GLU A 71 5.41 -2.02 -6.21
CA GLU A 71 6.65 -1.72 -6.92
C GLU A 71 7.90 -2.06 -6.10
N ILE A 72 7.92 -1.69 -4.82
CA ILE A 72 9.02 -2.03 -3.91
C ILE A 72 9.19 -3.56 -3.81
N ASN A 73 8.10 -4.30 -3.71
CA ASN A 73 8.13 -5.75 -3.63
C ASN A 73 8.62 -6.41 -4.93
N LYS A 74 8.31 -5.84 -6.09
CA LYS A 74 8.84 -6.31 -7.38
C LYS A 74 10.36 -6.15 -7.43
N VAL A 75 10.86 -4.97 -7.12
CA VAL A 75 12.30 -4.68 -7.08
C VAL A 75 13.01 -5.57 -6.06
N GLY A 76 12.46 -5.70 -4.85
CA GLY A 76 13.02 -6.60 -3.83
C GLY A 76 12.97 -8.08 -4.22
N GLY A 77 11.96 -8.50 -4.99
CA GLY A 77 11.84 -9.85 -5.53
C GLY A 77 12.88 -10.16 -6.62
N GLU A 78 13.19 -9.21 -7.46
CA GLU A 78 14.22 -9.35 -8.48
C GLU A 78 15.61 -9.44 -7.86
N VAL A 79 15.90 -8.61 -6.85
CA VAL A 79 17.15 -8.69 -6.09
C VAL A 79 17.32 -10.04 -5.40
N LYS A 80 16.25 -10.58 -4.80
CA LYS A 80 16.27 -11.92 -4.17
C LYS A 80 16.46 -13.04 -5.22
N LYS A 81 15.85 -12.93 -6.39
CA LYS A 81 16.03 -13.89 -7.48
C LYS A 81 17.46 -13.85 -8.05
N ALA A 82 18.02 -12.65 -8.22
CA ALA A 82 19.39 -12.48 -8.64
C ALA A 82 20.37 -13.07 -7.61
N ALA A 83 20.17 -12.81 -6.32
CA ALA A 83 20.98 -13.40 -5.25
C ALA A 83 20.86 -14.93 -5.15
N SER A 84 19.65 -15.48 -5.40
CA SER A 84 19.43 -16.94 -5.39
C SER A 84 20.05 -17.65 -6.59
N SER A 85 20.14 -17.02 -7.74
CA SER A 85 20.78 -17.61 -8.92
C SER A 85 22.31 -17.59 -8.85
N THR A 86 22.88 -16.72 -8.03
CA THR A 86 24.33 -16.57 -7.86
C THR A 86 24.92 -17.59 -6.87
N HIS A 87 24.09 -18.20 -6.01
CA HIS A 87 24.58 -19.22 -5.05
C HIS A 87 25.04 -20.53 -5.69
N LYS A 88 24.89 -20.71 -7.00
CA LYS A 88 25.34 -21.89 -7.74
C LYS A 88 26.66 -21.73 -8.49
N LYS A 89 27.29 -20.56 -8.44
CA LYS A 89 28.61 -20.34 -9.04
C LYS A 89 29.49 -19.43 -8.16
N LYS A 90 30.44 -20.06 -7.49
CA LYS A 90 31.71 -19.53 -6.98
C LYS A 90 31.67 -18.29 -6.05
N SER A 91 32.18 -18.50 -4.89
CA SER A 91 32.57 -17.62 -3.80
C SER A 91 33.53 -16.45 -4.13
N LEU A 92 33.44 -15.81 -5.31
CA LEU A 92 34.38 -14.77 -5.69
C LEU A 92 33.78 -13.40 -6.03
N ASP A 93 32.44 -13.26 -6.04
CA ASP A 93 31.80 -12.05 -6.58
C ASP A 93 31.05 -11.17 -5.56
N THR A 94 31.17 -11.44 -4.26
CA THR A 94 30.53 -10.63 -3.20
C THR A 94 31.15 -9.21 -3.09
N ALA A 95 32.40 -9.03 -3.49
CA ALA A 95 33.04 -7.72 -3.48
C ALA A 95 32.58 -6.79 -4.60
N THR A 96 32.15 -7.35 -5.75
CA THR A 96 31.71 -6.59 -6.92
C THR A 96 30.28 -6.05 -6.80
N ALA A 97 29.39 -6.80 -6.13
CA ALA A 97 28.01 -6.38 -5.90
C ALA A 97 27.90 -5.20 -4.91
N ASN A 98 28.72 -5.19 -3.86
CA ASN A 98 28.79 -4.09 -2.89
C ASN A 98 29.34 -2.81 -3.52
N LYS A 99 30.29 -2.93 -4.42
CA LYS A 99 30.87 -1.80 -5.14
C LYS A 99 29.85 -1.13 -6.09
N SER A 100 28.97 -1.89 -6.71
CA SER A 100 27.90 -1.37 -7.57
C SER A 100 26.87 -0.55 -6.80
N VAL A 101 26.53 -0.94 -5.58
CA VAL A 101 25.59 -0.20 -4.71
C VAL A 101 26.22 1.10 -4.20
N GLU A 102 27.48 1.08 -3.82
CA GLU A 102 28.22 2.29 -3.41
C GLU A 102 28.39 3.29 -4.56
N ASP A 103 28.62 2.82 -5.80
CA ASP A 103 28.70 3.68 -6.97
C ASP A 103 27.37 4.35 -7.31
N ILE A 104 26.24 3.68 -7.12
CA ILE A 104 24.89 4.25 -7.28
C ILE A 104 24.64 5.30 -6.19
N PHE A 105 25.00 5.03 -4.95
CA PHE A 105 24.86 5.96 -3.84
C PHE A 105 25.73 7.20 -4.02
N SER A 106 26.99 7.05 -4.42
CA SER A 106 27.89 8.18 -4.66
C SER A 106 27.46 9.02 -5.88
N GLY A 107 26.82 8.43 -6.89
CA GLY A 107 26.22 9.14 -8.02
C GLY A 107 25.03 10.02 -7.61
N LEU A 108 24.20 9.59 -6.69
CA LEU A 108 23.05 10.35 -6.18
C LEU A 108 23.45 11.59 -5.36
N PHE A 109 24.57 11.55 -4.64
CA PHE A 109 25.07 12.66 -3.82
C PHE A 109 25.95 13.66 -4.59
N LYS A 110 26.37 13.36 -5.82
CA LYS A 110 27.19 14.25 -6.66
C LYS A 110 26.39 15.27 -7.46
N GLU A 111 25.06 15.14 -7.56
CA GLU A 111 24.18 16.06 -8.31
C GLU A 111 23.73 17.29 -7.52
N GLU A 112 24.06 17.42 -6.23
CA GLU A 112 23.72 18.56 -5.38
C GLU A 112 24.82 19.65 -5.31
N LYS A 113 25.64 19.79 -6.34
CA LYS A 113 26.56 20.92 -6.40
C LYS A 113 26.26 21.80 -7.60
#